data_36b4a10e9c7ecd959ac5b0a99c9e0b60
#
_entry.id   36b4a10e9c7ecd959ac5b0a99c9e0b60
#
_cell.length_a   1.000
_cell.length_b   1.000
_cell.length_c   1.000
_cell.angle_alpha   90.00
_cell.angle_beta   90.00
_cell.angle_gamma   90.00
#
_symmetry.space_group_name_H-M   'P 1'
#
loop_
_entity.id
_entity.type
_entity.pdbx_description
1 polymer ?
#
loop_
_entity_poly.entity_id
_entity_poly.type
_entity_poly.pdbx_seq_one_letter_code
_entity_poly.pdbx_strand_id
1 'polypeptide(L)'
;RLNDVKDVCRRLSEEQIKFALRPIRWTKTHDIFEDMNRYSPDELEFLKMENHNPPHNVLIDNGPKTCNVNDMLIEKTNQFKNWKCNAGLESLMINWDGDVHRATCRVGGSLGNIYEGTFQKPTEPIDCTRDWCTCAADINITKVKNGS
;
A
#
# COMPACT_ATOMS: atom_id res chain seq x y z
N ARG A 1 9.16 -21.65 -10.88
CA ARG A 1 8.44 -20.42 -10.46
C ARG A 1 9.39 -19.34 -9.96
N LEU A 2 10.15 -19.52 -8.86
CA LEU A 2 11.09 -18.50 -8.35
C LEU A 2 12.21 -18.21 -9.35
N ASN A 3 12.77 -19.25 -9.97
CA ASN A 3 13.84 -19.09 -10.97
C ASN A 3 13.35 -18.32 -12.20
N ASP A 4 12.12 -18.52 -12.64
CA ASP A 4 11.54 -17.78 -13.77
C ASP A 4 11.42 -16.29 -13.44
N VAL A 5 10.99 -15.96 -12.22
CA VAL A 5 10.92 -14.56 -11.74
C VAL A 5 12.32 -13.95 -11.68
N LYS A 6 13.30 -14.67 -11.13
CA LYS A 6 14.70 -14.20 -11.08
C LYS A 6 15.27 -13.95 -12.49
N ASP A 7 14.98 -14.81 -13.44
CA ASP A 7 15.43 -14.63 -14.82
C ASP A 7 14.80 -13.38 -15.47
N VAL A 8 13.50 -13.19 -15.29
CA VAL A 8 12.81 -11.97 -15.76
C VAL A 8 13.42 -10.71 -15.14
N CYS A 9 13.63 -10.69 -13.81
CA CYS A 9 14.25 -9.55 -13.12
C CYS A 9 15.64 -9.24 -13.65
N ARG A 10 16.47 -10.29 -13.85
CA ARG A 10 17.81 -10.14 -14.42
C ARG A 10 17.75 -9.50 -15.82
N ARG A 11 16.89 -9.99 -16.72
CA ARG A 11 16.72 -9.47 -18.07
C ARG A 11 16.25 -8.01 -18.07
N LEU A 12 15.29 -7.67 -17.22
CA LEU A 12 14.83 -6.28 -17.09
C LEU A 12 15.95 -5.36 -16.60
N SER A 13 16.80 -5.83 -15.66
CA SER A 13 17.95 -5.08 -15.19
C SER A 13 19.02 -4.88 -16.28
N GLU A 14 19.29 -5.90 -17.07
CA GLU A 14 20.23 -5.82 -18.21
C GLU A 14 19.78 -4.77 -19.25
N GLU A 15 18.48 -4.69 -19.48
CA GLU A 15 17.85 -3.70 -20.37
C GLU A 15 17.64 -2.31 -19.70
N GLN A 16 18.12 -2.14 -18.47
CA GLN A 16 17.94 -0.91 -17.68
C GLN A 16 16.47 -0.51 -17.46
N ILE A 17 15.56 -1.46 -17.51
CA ILE A 17 14.13 -1.24 -17.26
C ILE A 17 13.89 -1.25 -15.74
N LYS A 18 13.34 -0.15 -15.23
CA LYS A 18 12.93 -0.06 -13.83
C LYS A 18 11.67 -0.88 -13.61
N PHE A 19 11.68 -1.71 -12.59
CA PHE A 19 10.54 -2.54 -12.21
C PHE A 19 10.36 -2.60 -10.70
N ALA A 20 9.22 -3.12 -10.26
CA ALA A 20 8.94 -3.35 -8.86
C ALA A 20 8.32 -4.74 -8.67
N LEU A 21 8.83 -5.51 -7.72
CA LEU A 21 8.24 -6.77 -7.31
C LEU A 21 7.15 -6.53 -6.27
N ARG A 22 6.04 -7.25 -6.41
CA ARG A 22 4.94 -7.23 -5.45
C ARG A 22 4.45 -8.65 -5.20
N PRO A 23 4.16 -9.01 -3.93
CA PRO A 23 3.46 -10.25 -3.66
C PRO A 23 2.09 -10.26 -4.34
N ILE A 24 1.75 -11.38 -4.94
CA ILE A 24 0.42 -11.59 -5.54
C ILE A 24 -0.57 -11.83 -4.40
N ARG A 25 -1.73 -11.20 -4.48
CA ARG A 25 -2.86 -11.47 -3.61
C ARG A 25 -3.79 -12.49 -4.28
N TRP A 26 -4.11 -13.55 -3.58
CA TRP A 26 -5.00 -14.60 -4.06
C TRP A 26 -6.39 -14.55 -3.43
N THR A 27 -6.52 -13.93 -2.25
CA THR A 27 -7.78 -13.91 -1.54
C THR A 27 -8.60 -12.66 -1.86
N LYS A 28 -9.92 -12.85 -2.04
CA LYS A 28 -10.86 -11.74 -2.20
C LYS A 28 -11.09 -11.00 -0.87
N THR A 29 -10.76 -11.63 0.24
CA THR A 29 -10.97 -11.12 1.61
C THR A 29 -9.92 -10.11 2.05
N HIS A 30 -8.88 -9.91 1.25
CA HIS A 30 -7.71 -9.08 1.61
C HIS A 30 -6.96 -9.58 2.85
N ASP A 31 -7.10 -10.84 3.20
CA ASP A 31 -6.26 -11.46 4.22
C ASP A 31 -4.86 -11.72 3.67
N ILE A 32 -4.00 -10.74 3.89
CA ILE A 32 -2.64 -10.76 3.38
C ILE A 32 -1.79 -11.85 4.05
N PHE A 33 -2.17 -12.30 5.23
CA PHE A 33 -1.41 -13.33 5.95
C PHE A 33 -1.61 -14.70 5.32
N GLU A 34 -2.83 -15.02 4.93
CA GLU A 34 -3.09 -16.24 4.19
C GLU A 34 -2.31 -16.23 2.87
N ASP A 35 -2.28 -15.09 2.20
CA ASP A 35 -1.53 -14.93 0.96
C ASP A 35 -0.01 -15.07 1.18
N MET A 36 0.55 -14.49 2.26
CA MET A 36 1.99 -14.61 2.56
C MET A 36 2.40 -16.02 2.95
N ASN A 37 1.52 -16.80 3.58
CA ASN A 37 1.78 -18.21 3.91
C ASN A 37 1.93 -19.14 2.70
N ARG A 38 1.57 -18.67 1.49
CA ARG A 38 1.73 -19.40 0.23
C ARG A 38 3.10 -19.27 -0.41
N TYR A 39 3.93 -18.37 0.11
CA TYR A 39 5.30 -18.17 -0.33
C TYR A 39 6.25 -19.03 0.50
N SER A 40 7.23 -19.63 -0.17
CA SER A 40 8.35 -20.27 0.53
C SER A 40 9.24 -19.23 1.22
N PRO A 41 10.05 -19.61 2.20
CA PRO A 41 11.04 -18.71 2.80
C PRO A 41 11.95 -18.04 1.77
N ASP A 42 12.42 -18.77 0.77
CA ASP A 42 13.31 -18.26 -0.29
C ASP A 42 12.59 -17.23 -1.18
N GLU A 43 11.29 -17.43 -1.46
CA GLU A 43 10.48 -16.47 -2.21
C GLU A 43 10.26 -15.18 -1.41
N LEU A 44 10.02 -15.30 -0.10
CA LEU A 44 9.88 -14.14 0.79
C LEU A 44 11.20 -13.38 0.93
N GLU A 45 12.31 -14.08 1.07
CA GLU A 45 13.64 -13.46 1.11
C GLU A 45 13.94 -12.73 -0.20
N PHE A 46 13.66 -13.34 -1.34
CA PHE A 46 13.83 -12.72 -2.64
C PHE A 46 12.99 -11.44 -2.78
N LEU A 47 11.73 -11.45 -2.32
CA LEU A 47 10.89 -10.27 -2.31
C LEU A 47 11.45 -9.11 -1.46
N LYS A 48 12.23 -9.42 -0.41
CA LYS A 48 12.93 -8.43 0.42
C LYS A 48 14.21 -7.91 -0.23
N MET A 49 15.03 -8.81 -0.75
CA MET A 49 16.36 -8.49 -1.28
C MET A 49 16.30 -7.78 -2.64
N GLU A 50 15.47 -8.26 -3.55
CA GLU A 50 15.30 -7.70 -4.89
C GLU A 50 14.37 -6.48 -4.89
N ASN A 51 14.59 -5.62 -3.92
CA ASN A 51 13.73 -4.51 -3.67
C ASN A 51 14.05 -3.33 -4.58
N HIS A 52 13.57 -3.40 -5.80
CA HIS A 52 13.63 -2.30 -6.76
C HIS A 52 12.67 -1.14 -6.44
N ASN A 53 11.93 -1.27 -5.33
CA ASN A 53 11.10 -0.17 -4.85
C ASN A 53 11.96 0.81 -4.08
N PRO A 54 11.90 2.10 -4.41
CA PRO A 54 12.54 3.10 -3.57
C PRO A 54 11.97 2.99 -2.14
N PRO A 55 12.80 3.15 -1.11
CA PRO A 55 12.32 3.20 0.25
C PRO A 55 11.29 4.33 0.36
N HIS A 56 10.17 4.04 0.99
CA HIS A 56 9.13 5.03 1.24
C HIS A 56 9.30 5.60 2.64
N ASN A 57 9.21 6.92 2.74
CA ASN A 57 9.10 7.58 4.04
C ASN A 57 7.65 7.49 4.49
N VAL A 58 7.36 6.58 5.40
CA VAL A 58 6.06 6.49 6.05
C VAL A 58 6.11 7.29 7.32
N LEU A 59 5.25 8.29 7.45
CA LEU A 59 5.10 9.04 8.69
C LEU A 59 4.21 8.24 9.64
N ILE A 60 4.83 7.65 10.65
CA ILE A 60 4.16 6.84 11.68
C ILE A 60 4.53 7.42 13.04
N ASP A 61 3.53 7.73 13.85
CA ASP A 61 3.60 8.21 15.24
C ASP A 61 4.49 9.43 15.49
N ASN A 62 5.78 9.34 15.47
CA ASN A 62 6.67 10.42 15.92
C ASN A 62 7.80 10.73 14.93
N GLY A 63 7.61 10.43 13.67
CA GLY A 63 8.59 10.78 12.66
C GLY A 63 8.62 9.89 11.41
N PRO A 64 9.42 10.29 10.42
CA PRO A 64 9.56 9.52 9.21
C PRO A 64 10.25 8.18 9.51
N LYS A 65 9.57 7.09 9.21
CA LYS A 65 10.16 5.75 9.19
C LYS A 65 10.39 5.37 7.73
N THR A 66 11.63 5.22 7.36
CA THR A 66 11.96 4.67 6.04
C THR A 66 11.68 3.17 6.06
N CYS A 67 10.76 2.73 5.23
CA CYS A 67 10.41 1.33 5.13
C CYS A 67 10.12 0.94 3.69
N ASN A 68 10.20 -0.34 3.45
CA ASN A 68 9.81 -0.95 2.22
C ASN A 68 8.42 -1.56 2.37
N VAL A 69 7.59 -1.39 1.36
CA VAL A 69 6.23 -1.94 1.38
C VAL A 69 6.24 -3.47 1.50
N ASN A 70 7.15 -4.15 0.80
CA ASN A 70 7.23 -5.61 0.89
C ASN A 70 7.64 -6.06 2.30
N ASP A 71 8.60 -5.36 2.93
CA ASP A 71 9.00 -5.65 4.32
C ASP A 71 7.83 -5.48 5.27
N MET A 72 7.09 -4.38 5.16
CA MET A 72 5.90 -4.15 5.99
C MET A 72 4.85 -5.25 5.83
N LEU A 73 4.62 -5.74 4.60
CA LEU A 73 3.68 -6.81 4.32
C LEU A 73 4.16 -8.15 4.91
N ILE A 74 5.45 -8.47 4.74
CA ILE A 74 6.05 -9.73 5.19
C ILE A 74 6.17 -9.74 6.72
N GLU A 75 6.56 -8.62 7.32
CA GLU A 75 6.73 -8.45 8.77
C GLU A 75 5.42 -8.14 9.51
N LYS A 76 4.32 -8.00 8.77
CA LYS A 76 3.00 -7.75 9.32
C LYS A 76 2.91 -6.42 10.13
N THR A 77 3.69 -5.43 9.74
CA THR A 77 3.73 -4.11 10.40
C THR A 77 2.78 -3.07 9.80
N ASN A 78 1.99 -3.45 8.81
CA ASN A 78 1.05 -2.61 8.08
C ASN A 78 -0.37 -2.54 8.70
N GLN A 79 -0.48 -2.70 10.02
CA GLN A 79 -1.72 -2.69 10.79
C GLN A 79 -1.99 -1.28 11.35
N PHE A 80 -2.91 -0.56 10.74
CA PHE A 80 -3.24 0.81 11.13
C PHE A 80 -4.71 1.01 11.53
N LYS A 81 -5.41 -0.08 11.89
CA LYS A 81 -6.80 0.00 12.35
C LYS A 81 -6.90 0.91 13.57
N ASN A 82 -7.86 1.80 13.55
CA ASN A 82 -8.10 2.84 14.57
C ASN A 82 -7.03 3.93 14.66
N TRP A 83 -6.07 4.01 13.73
CA TRP A 83 -5.15 5.14 13.62
C TRP A 83 -5.77 6.24 12.76
N LYS A 84 -5.42 7.50 13.04
CA LYS A 84 -5.73 8.62 12.15
C LYS A 84 -4.92 8.48 10.86
N CYS A 85 -5.58 8.58 9.71
CA CYS A 85 -4.98 8.47 8.39
C CYS A 85 -5.30 9.72 7.58
N ASN A 86 -4.28 10.34 7.00
CA ASN A 86 -4.42 11.51 6.14
C ASN A 86 -4.94 11.18 4.73
N ALA A 87 -5.56 10.02 4.54
CA ALA A 87 -6.24 9.67 3.31
C ALA A 87 -7.29 10.72 2.93
N GLY A 88 -7.19 11.24 1.72
CA GLY A 88 -8.02 12.34 1.23
C GLY A 88 -7.39 13.73 1.44
N LEU A 89 -6.43 13.87 2.33
CA LEU A 89 -5.67 15.11 2.53
C LEU A 89 -4.39 15.13 1.67
N GLU A 90 -3.65 14.03 1.68
CA GLU A 90 -2.39 13.86 0.97
C GLU A 90 -2.54 13.17 -0.38
N SER A 91 -3.58 12.37 -0.57
CA SER A 91 -3.87 11.66 -1.81
C SER A 91 -5.37 11.50 -2.03
N LEU A 92 -5.77 11.37 -3.27
CA LEU A 92 -7.12 11.03 -3.69
C LEU A 92 -7.04 9.90 -4.74
N MET A 93 -8.01 9.02 -4.73
CA MET A 93 -8.24 8.06 -5.80
C MET A 93 -9.49 8.50 -6.58
N ILE A 94 -9.34 8.63 -7.90
CA ILE A 94 -10.43 8.96 -8.80
C ILE A 94 -10.65 7.76 -9.72
N ASN A 95 -11.85 7.24 -9.76
CA ASN A 95 -12.25 6.18 -10.66
C ASN A 95 -12.48 6.73 -12.09
N TRP A 96 -12.54 5.84 -13.05
CA TRP A 96 -12.82 6.16 -14.46
C TRP A 96 -14.20 6.81 -14.67
N ASP A 97 -15.17 6.54 -13.79
CA ASP A 97 -16.52 7.11 -13.78
C ASP A 97 -16.61 8.46 -13.06
N GLY A 98 -15.49 8.99 -12.58
CA GLY A 98 -15.39 10.25 -11.87
C GLY A 98 -15.66 10.17 -10.37
N ASP A 99 -15.98 9.00 -9.82
CA ASP A 99 -16.18 8.83 -8.38
C ASP A 99 -14.86 8.99 -7.61
N VAL A 100 -14.85 9.81 -6.56
CA VAL A 100 -13.67 10.18 -5.80
C VAL A 100 -13.69 9.52 -4.44
N HIS A 101 -12.55 8.94 -4.06
CA HIS A 101 -12.34 8.32 -2.75
C HIS A 101 -11.09 8.88 -2.07
N ARG A 102 -11.01 8.78 -0.75
CA ARG A 102 -9.85 9.23 0.04
C ARG A 102 -8.56 8.50 -0.35
N ALA A 103 -8.67 7.22 -0.67
CA ALA A 103 -7.55 6.34 -1.00
C ALA A 103 -8.05 5.09 -1.75
N THR A 104 -7.13 4.26 -2.23
CA THR A 104 -7.43 3.00 -2.91
C THR A 104 -8.21 2.01 -2.04
N CYS A 105 -8.00 2.06 -0.72
CA CYS A 105 -8.75 1.24 0.25
C CYS A 105 -10.20 1.69 0.44
N ARG A 106 -10.60 2.84 -0.13
CA ARG A 106 -11.95 3.44 -0.04
C ARG A 106 -12.44 3.66 1.40
N VAL A 107 -11.52 3.92 2.34
CA VAL A 107 -11.90 4.26 3.72
C VAL A 107 -12.77 5.52 3.73
N GLY A 108 -13.89 5.48 4.46
CA GLY A 108 -14.85 6.59 4.54
C GLY A 108 -15.81 6.73 3.34
N GLY A 109 -15.75 5.80 2.37
CA GLY A 109 -16.66 5.81 1.22
C GLY A 109 -16.33 6.83 0.13
N SER A 110 -17.33 7.18 -0.67
CA SER A 110 -17.20 8.18 -1.74
C SER A 110 -17.18 9.59 -1.17
N LEU A 111 -16.40 10.46 -1.80
CA LEU A 111 -16.33 11.91 -1.55
C LEU A 111 -17.15 12.71 -2.57
N GLY A 112 -17.93 12.03 -3.42
CA GLY A 112 -18.66 12.60 -4.53
C GLY A 112 -18.00 12.33 -5.88
N ASN A 113 -18.52 12.97 -6.92
CA ASN A 113 -18.12 12.74 -8.31
C ASN A 113 -17.67 14.04 -8.97
N ILE A 114 -16.55 14.01 -9.69
CA ILE A 114 -16.00 15.19 -10.36
C ILE A 114 -16.82 15.60 -11.58
N TYR A 115 -17.43 14.65 -12.31
CA TYR A 115 -18.25 14.96 -13.49
C TYR A 115 -19.61 15.54 -13.11
N GLU A 116 -20.14 15.15 -11.95
CA GLU A 116 -21.38 15.65 -11.41
C GLU A 116 -21.22 16.94 -10.58
N GLY A 117 -19.96 17.36 -10.31
CA GLY A 117 -19.68 18.50 -9.46
C GLY A 117 -20.05 18.30 -7.98
N THR A 118 -20.20 17.06 -7.55
CA THR A 118 -20.58 16.72 -6.16
C THR A 118 -19.38 16.45 -5.25
N PHE A 119 -18.17 16.47 -5.79
CA PHE A 119 -16.94 16.23 -5.02
C PHE A 119 -16.74 17.24 -3.91
N GLN A 120 -16.48 16.75 -2.71
CA GLN A 120 -16.14 17.53 -1.54
C GLN A 120 -14.78 17.10 -0.97
N LYS A 121 -13.80 17.99 -1.01
CA LYS A 121 -12.46 17.72 -0.45
C LYS A 121 -12.56 17.62 1.07
N PRO A 122 -12.08 16.51 1.68
CA PRO A 122 -12.04 16.41 3.14
C PRO A 122 -11.03 17.38 3.74
N THR A 123 -11.30 17.85 4.93
CA THR A 123 -10.46 18.80 5.70
C THR A 123 -9.76 18.17 6.90
N GLU A 124 -10.15 16.94 7.26
CA GLU A 124 -9.65 16.26 8.45
C GLU A 124 -9.21 14.81 8.14
N PRO A 125 -8.23 14.28 8.90
CA PRO A 125 -7.88 12.87 8.87
C PRO A 125 -9.09 11.98 9.20
N ILE A 126 -9.04 10.73 8.75
CA ILE A 126 -10.07 9.74 9.04
C ILE A 126 -9.50 8.60 9.87
N ASP A 127 -10.33 8.00 10.73
CA ASP A 127 -9.96 6.77 11.42
C ASP A 127 -9.89 5.60 10.44
N CYS A 128 -8.75 4.91 10.41
CA CYS A 128 -8.58 3.74 9.56
C CYS A 128 -9.46 2.60 10.07
N THR A 129 -10.37 2.11 9.22
CA THR A 129 -11.25 0.98 9.54
C THR A 129 -10.75 -0.35 8.99
N ARG A 130 -9.64 -0.33 8.25
CA ARG A 130 -9.06 -1.53 7.64
C ARG A 130 -8.09 -2.20 8.60
N ASP A 131 -8.17 -3.51 8.70
CA ASP A 131 -7.24 -4.29 9.52
C ASP A 131 -5.81 -4.19 8.98
N TRP A 132 -5.68 -4.06 7.66
CA TRP A 132 -4.40 -4.05 6.94
C TRP A 132 -4.36 -2.94 5.88
N CYS A 133 -3.26 -2.22 5.82
CA CYS A 133 -2.95 -1.32 4.72
C CYS A 133 -2.09 -2.07 3.69
N THR A 134 -2.70 -2.48 2.59
CA THR A 134 -2.07 -3.41 1.62
C THR A 134 -1.70 -2.78 0.29
N CYS A 135 -2.11 -1.54 0.06
CA CYS A 135 -1.79 -0.81 -1.16
C CYS A 135 -0.49 -0.03 -0.99
N ALA A 136 0.44 -0.17 -1.94
CA ALA A 136 1.70 0.54 -1.92
C ALA A 136 1.54 2.07 -1.93
N ALA A 137 0.51 2.58 -2.61
CA ALA A 137 0.20 4.01 -2.61
C ALA A 137 -0.34 4.46 -1.25
N ASP A 138 -1.26 3.71 -0.67
CA ASP A 138 -1.92 4.08 0.59
C ASP A 138 -1.00 3.93 1.81
N ILE A 139 0.00 3.03 1.76
CA ILE A 139 0.99 2.85 2.84
C ILE A 139 1.79 4.14 3.07
N ASN A 140 2.04 4.92 2.02
CA ASN A 140 2.82 6.16 2.09
C ASN A 140 2.05 7.33 2.71
N ILE A 141 0.74 7.23 2.87
CA ILE A 141 -0.08 8.26 3.49
C ILE A 141 0.26 8.32 4.98
N THR A 142 0.40 9.52 5.52
CA THR A 142 0.66 9.75 6.96
C THR A 142 -0.37 9.07 7.86
N LYS A 143 0.10 8.38 8.88
CA LYS A 143 -0.72 7.70 9.89
C LYS A 143 -0.22 8.03 11.29
N VAL A 144 -1.15 8.40 12.16
CA VAL A 144 -0.86 8.77 13.56
C VAL A 144 -1.72 7.92 14.48
N LYS A 145 -1.11 7.35 15.50
CA LYS A 145 -1.82 6.55 16.49
C LYS A 145 -2.70 7.43 17.37
N ASN A 146 -3.95 7.01 17.58
CA ASN A 146 -4.84 7.74 18.48
C ASN A 146 -4.29 7.73 19.91
N GLY A 147 -4.12 8.93 20.50
CA GLY A 147 -3.64 9.06 21.88
C GLY A 147 -2.12 9.22 22.05
N SER A 148 -1.41 9.55 20.96
CA SER A 148 0.00 9.99 21.04
C SER A 148 0.11 11.48 21.25
#